data_bf7badd60639b7f9a8a28e66963ecfd6
#
_entry.id   bf7badd60639b7f9a8a28e66963ecfd6
#
_cell.length_a   1.000
_cell.length_b   1.000
_cell.length_c   1.000
_cell.angle_alpha   90.00
_cell.angle_beta   90.00
_cell.angle_gamma   90.00
#
_symmetry.space_group_name_H-M   'P 1'
#
loop_
_entity.id
_entity.type
_entity.pdbx_description
1 polymer ?
#
loop_
_entity_poly.entity_id
_entity_poly.type
_entity_poly.pdbx_seq_one_letter_code
_entity_poly.pdbx_strand_id
1 'polypeptide(L)' 'MTDTPPDRLSNDPRSPFYDEALLERGIGVRFNGQERHNVEEYCISEGWVRLPVGKALDRRGNPMTMKVKGTVEAWFLT' A
#
# COMPACT_ATOMS: atom_id res chain seq x y z
N MET A 1 20.66 2.23 -12.84
CA MET A 1 19.76 1.36 -12.05
C MET A 1 18.60 2.19 -11.55
N THR A 2 17.40 1.75 -11.84
CA THR A 2 16.22 2.49 -11.39
C THR A 2 15.94 2.16 -9.93
N ASP A 3 15.78 3.21 -9.13
CA ASP A 3 15.46 3.05 -7.71
C ASP A 3 13.96 3.23 -7.53
N THR A 4 13.23 2.18 -7.82
CA THR A 4 11.76 2.20 -7.74
C THR A 4 11.27 1.14 -6.76
N PRO A 5 10.13 1.42 -6.08
CA PRO A 5 9.52 0.41 -5.20
C PRO A 5 9.06 -0.81 -6.00
N PRO A 6 8.90 -1.95 -5.34
CA PRO A 6 8.41 -3.15 -6.02
C PRO A 6 7.00 -2.97 -6.54
N ASP A 7 6.61 -3.83 -7.47
CA ASP A 7 5.27 -3.79 -8.06
C ASP A 7 4.16 -3.98 -7.02
N ARG A 8 4.44 -4.75 -5.99
CA ARG A 8 3.47 -4.99 -4.90
C ARG A 8 4.19 -4.92 -3.56
N LEU A 9 3.60 -4.22 -2.61
CA LEU A 9 4.17 -4.03 -1.29
C LEU A 9 3.06 -3.88 -0.27
N SER A 10 3.24 -4.49 0.90
CA SER A 10 2.30 -4.41 2.00
C SER A 10 3.00 -3.92 3.26
N ASN A 11 2.29 -3.18 4.10
CA ASN A 11 2.80 -2.80 5.42
C ASN A 11 2.37 -3.77 6.52
N ASP A 12 1.71 -4.86 6.17
CA ASP A 12 1.28 -5.88 7.12
C ASP A 12 2.38 -6.93 7.25
N PRO A 13 3.00 -7.09 8.43
CA PRO A 13 4.08 -8.07 8.63
C PRO A 13 3.67 -9.52 8.32
N ARG A 14 2.39 -9.81 8.28
CA ARG A 14 1.89 -11.16 7.97
C ARG A 14 1.80 -11.40 6.46
N SER A 15 1.94 -10.37 5.65
CA SER A 15 1.84 -10.48 4.21
C SER A 15 3.16 -10.97 3.60
N PRO A 16 3.13 -11.85 2.57
CA PRO A 16 4.34 -12.22 1.86
C PRO A 16 4.96 -11.06 1.07
N PHE A 17 4.24 -9.95 0.94
CA PHE A 17 4.73 -8.76 0.25
C PHE A 17 5.24 -7.69 1.20
N TYR A 18 5.37 -8.02 2.48
CA TYR A 18 5.92 -7.11 3.47
C TYR A 18 7.44 -7.01 3.34
N ASP A 19 7.97 -5.80 3.36
CA ASP A 19 9.41 -5.56 3.33
C ASP A 19 9.73 -4.37 4.23
N GLU A 20 10.21 -4.68 5.42
CA GLU A 20 10.48 -3.67 6.43
C GLU A 20 11.53 -2.66 5.98
N ALA A 21 12.58 -3.12 5.30
CA ALA A 21 13.66 -2.23 4.87
C ALA A 21 13.16 -1.18 3.87
N LEU A 22 12.29 -1.60 2.95
CA LEU A 22 11.70 -0.67 1.99
C LEU A 22 10.75 0.31 2.68
N LEU A 23 9.97 -0.17 3.64
CA LEU A 23 9.02 0.67 4.35
C LEU A 23 9.74 1.72 5.21
N GLU A 24 10.92 1.41 5.73
CA GLU A 24 11.72 2.36 6.49
C GLU A 24 12.20 3.53 5.64
N ARG A 25 12.42 3.32 4.35
CA ARG A 25 12.78 4.40 3.44
C ARG A 25 11.62 5.35 3.20
N GLY A 26 10.40 4.88 3.42
CA GLY A 26 9.19 5.63 3.13
C GLY A 26 8.78 5.48 1.68
N ILE A 27 7.51 5.14 1.48
CA ILE A 27 6.95 4.91 0.16
C ILE A 27 5.82 5.90 -0.05
N GLY A 28 5.92 6.70 -1.12
CA GLY A 28 4.82 7.54 -1.55
C GLY A 28 3.94 6.77 -2.53
N VAL A 29 2.64 6.89 -2.40
CA VAL A 29 1.69 6.23 -3.29
C VAL A 29 0.69 7.25 -3.82
N ARG A 30 0.49 7.24 -5.13
CA ARG A 30 -0.52 8.06 -5.79
C ARG A 30 -1.55 7.13 -6.42
N PHE A 31 -2.80 7.37 -6.10
CA PHE A 31 -3.90 6.58 -6.63
C PHE A 31 -4.84 7.49 -7.42
N ASN A 32 -5.02 7.18 -8.70
CA ASN A 32 -5.83 7.97 -9.64
C ASN A 32 -5.42 9.46 -9.63
N GLY A 33 -4.11 9.71 -9.56
CA GLY A 33 -3.60 11.08 -9.58
C GLY A 33 -3.62 11.79 -8.24
N GLN A 34 -4.08 11.15 -7.18
CA GLN A 34 -4.10 11.73 -5.83
C GLN A 34 -3.14 11.00 -4.91
N GLU A 35 -2.29 11.75 -4.22
CA GLU A 35 -1.39 11.17 -3.25
C GLU A 35 -2.19 10.67 -2.04
N ARG A 36 -1.91 9.43 -1.63
CA ARG A 36 -2.57 8.80 -0.48
C ARG A 36 -1.54 8.42 0.56
N HIS A 37 -1.86 8.65 1.82
CA HIS A 37 -0.96 8.36 2.93
C HIS A 37 -1.44 7.17 3.78
N ASN A 38 -2.63 6.66 3.50
CA ASN A 38 -3.25 5.60 4.29
C ASN A 38 -3.33 4.26 3.55
N VAL A 39 -2.49 4.08 2.54
CA VAL A 39 -2.47 2.83 1.78
C VAL A 39 -1.76 1.75 2.57
N GLU A 40 -2.41 0.61 2.80
CA GLU A 40 -1.81 -0.50 3.53
C GLU A 40 -1.18 -1.52 2.60
N GLU A 41 -1.60 -1.59 1.36
CA GLU A 41 -1.01 -2.44 0.35
C GLU A 41 -1.35 -1.88 -1.01
N TYR A 42 -0.46 -2.09 -1.98
CA TYR A 42 -0.72 -1.67 -3.36
C TYR A 42 -0.19 -2.73 -4.33
N CYS A 43 -0.74 -2.73 -5.53
CA CYS A 43 -0.22 -3.50 -6.64
C CYS A 43 -0.33 -2.67 -7.91
N ILE A 44 0.82 -2.32 -8.49
CA ILE A 44 0.85 -1.43 -9.66
C ILE A 44 0.36 -2.16 -10.90
N SER A 45 0.84 -3.39 -11.12
CA SER A 45 0.50 -4.13 -12.34
C SER A 45 -0.98 -4.52 -12.40
N GLU A 46 -1.58 -4.84 -11.25
CA GLU A 46 -3.00 -5.17 -11.20
C GLU A 46 -3.87 -3.94 -11.03
N GLY A 47 -3.27 -2.82 -10.62
CA GLY A 47 -3.98 -1.55 -10.50
C GLY A 47 -4.97 -1.50 -9.35
N TRP A 48 -4.49 -1.68 -8.12
CA TRP A 48 -5.35 -1.55 -6.95
C TRP A 48 -4.54 -1.13 -5.72
N VAL A 49 -5.25 -0.57 -4.75
CA VAL A 49 -4.69 -0.27 -3.44
C VAL A 49 -5.65 -0.80 -2.37
N ARG A 50 -5.11 -1.09 -1.20
CA ARG A 50 -5.91 -1.51 -0.05
C ARG A 50 -5.91 -0.39 0.97
N LEU A 51 -7.09 0.07 1.34
CA LEU A 51 -7.27 1.21 2.25
C LEU A 51 -8.07 0.78 3.48
N PRO A 52 -7.81 1.37 4.66
CA PRO A 52 -8.62 1.08 5.83
C PRO A 52 -10.05 1.64 5.65
N VAL A 53 -11.02 0.94 6.22
CA VAL A 53 -12.42 1.33 6.16
C VAL A 53 -12.76 2.05 7.47
N GLY A 54 -12.41 3.33 7.54
CA GLY A 54 -12.69 4.15 8.72
C GLY A 54 -12.19 3.49 10.00
N LYS A 55 -13.06 3.37 11.00
CA LYS A 55 -12.73 2.75 12.27
C LYS A 55 -13.31 1.34 12.42
N ALA A 56 -13.82 0.77 11.32
CA ALA A 56 -14.43 -0.55 11.37
C ALA A 56 -13.40 -1.62 11.69
N LEU A 57 -13.79 -2.57 12.52
CA LEU A 57 -12.94 -3.71 12.88
C LEU A 57 -13.64 -5.00 12.46
N ASP A 58 -12.84 -6.02 12.12
CA ASP A 58 -13.39 -7.32 11.82
C ASP A 58 -13.67 -8.09 13.12
N ARG A 59 -14.10 -9.35 13.00
CA ARG A 59 -14.45 -10.16 14.17
C ARG A 59 -13.28 -10.42 15.10
N ARG A 60 -12.05 -10.29 14.59
CA ARG A 60 -10.83 -10.53 15.36
C ARG A 60 -10.25 -9.24 15.94
N GLY A 61 -10.93 -8.10 15.73
CA GLY A 61 -10.46 -6.83 16.20
C GLY A 61 -9.41 -6.17 15.30
N ASN A 62 -9.15 -6.73 14.12
CA ASN A 62 -8.23 -6.12 13.16
C ASN A 62 -8.94 -5.06 12.32
N PRO A 63 -8.24 -3.98 11.94
CA PRO A 63 -8.85 -2.99 11.06
C PRO A 63 -9.34 -3.61 9.76
N MET A 64 -10.55 -3.27 9.37
CA MET A 64 -11.09 -3.71 8.09
C MET A 64 -10.49 -2.86 6.98
N THR A 65 -10.21 -3.50 5.84
CA THR A 65 -9.68 -2.81 4.69
C THR A 65 -10.52 -3.14 3.47
N MET A 66 -10.44 -2.26 2.47
CA MET A 66 -11.11 -2.47 1.20
C MET A 66 -10.11 -2.33 0.06
N LYS A 67 -10.32 -3.11 -0.98
CA LYS A 67 -9.50 -3.08 -2.18
C LYS A 67 -10.19 -2.19 -3.21
N VAL A 68 -9.48 -1.16 -3.69
CA VAL A 68 -10.02 -0.21 -4.65
C VAL A 68 -9.17 -0.25 -5.91
N LYS A 69 -9.81 -0.41 -7.06
CA LYS A 69 -9.11 -0.48 -8.34
C LYS A 69 -8.91 0.89 -8.95
N GLY A 70 -7.76 1.09 -9.60
CA GLY A 70 -7.43 2.32 -10.28
C GLY A 70 -5.98 2.37 -10.70
N THR A 71 -5.51 3.53 -11.12
CA THR A 71 -4.12 3.72 -11.52
C THR A 71 -3.25 3.95 -10.29
N VAL A 72 -2.21 3.15 -10.11
CA VAL A 72 -1.33 3.20 -8.96
C VAL A 72 0.07 3.62 -9.38
N GLU A 73 0.63 4.59 -8.67
CA GLU A 73 2.02 5.00 -8.83
C GLU A 73 2.69 4.97 -7.45
N ALA A 74 3.94 4.57 -7.41
CA ALA A 74 4.69 4.51 -6.15
C ALA A 74 6.11 5.00 -6.38
N TRP A 75 6.69 5.60 -5.33
CA TRP A 75 8.06 6.11 -5.37
C TRP A 75 8.65 6.09 -3.96
N PHE A 76 9.98 6.16 -3.87
CA PHE A 76 10.63 6.28 -2.58
C PHE A 76 10.65 7.74 -2.13
N LEU A 77 10.41 7.96 -0.85
CA LEU A 77 10.42 9.31 -0.28
C LEU A 77 11.83 9.79 0.05
N THR A 78 12.77 8.89 0.16
CA THR A 78 14.17 9.25 0.44
C THR A 78 15.13 8.55 -0.52
#